data_aaef71be17bdfa2ed75f7dd001564d2a
#
_entry.id   aaef71be17bdfa2ed75f7dd001564d2a
#
_cell.length_a   1.000
_cell.length_b   1.000
_cell.length_c   1.000
_cell.angle_alpha   90.00
_cell.angle_beta   90.00
_cell.angle_gamma   90.00
#
_symmetry.space_group_name_H-M   'P 1'
#
loop_
_entity.id
_entity.type
_entity.pdbx_description
1 polymer ?
#
loop_
_entity_poly.entity_id
_entity_poly.type
_entity_poly.pdbx_seq_one_letter_code
_entity_poly.pdbx_strand_id
1 'polypeptide(L)'
;MRKIYYVGIDIGSTASKTVVTGDKEMKFVLPTGWSSKETASEIASRLLDEGIDVKGEVVRVAATGYGRVAVDYADFVITEITCHGRGGREMAGNDCAIIDVGGQDTKVILVEQGMIQDFLMNDKCSAGTGKFLEIMANRLGVTIAELFDLAEQMKSETEKWKKYKLIVEIKKT
;
A
#
# COMPACT_ATOMS: atom_id res chain seq x y z
N MET A 1 4.99 -33.34 -3.14
CA MET A 1 5.82 -32.15 -2.83
C MET A 1 5.19 -31.41 -1.67
N ARG A 2 6.01 -30.93 -0.71
CA ARG A 2 5.48 -30.06 0.37
C ARG A 2 5.11 -28.73 -0.24
N LYS A 3 3.86 -28.27 -0.06
CA LYS A 3 3.41 -26.95 -0.52
C LYS A 3 4.09 -25.89 0.32
N ILE A 4 4.61 -24.82 -0.32
CA ILE A 4 5.27 -23.70 0.38
C ILE A 4 4.51 -22.41 0.02
N TYR A 5 4.19 -21.61 1.04
CA TYR A 5 3.49 -20.33 0.88
C TYR A 5 4.33 -19.20 1.47
N TYR A 6 4.37 -18.09 0.75
CA TYR A 6 4.94 -16.83 1.22
C TYR A 6 3.83 -15.80 1.31
N VAL A 7 3.64 -15.22 2.49
CA VAL A 7 2.57 -14.28 2.77
C VAL A 7 3.19 -12.91 3.10
N GLY A 8 2.84 -11.90 2.33
CA GLY A 8 3.15 -10.51 2.61
C GLY A 8 1.91 -9.80 3.14
N ILE A 9 2.02 -9.15 4.29
CA ILE A 9 0.93 -8.40 4.93
C ILE A 9 1.37 -6.97 5.16
N ASP A 10 0.66 -6.02 4.56
CA ASP A 10 0.80 -4.59 4.82
C ASP A 10 -0.43 -4.10 5.58
N ILE A 11 -0.30 -3.84 6.88
CA ILE A 11 -1.35 -3.21 7.68
C ILE A 11 -1.13 -1.70 7.65
N GLY A 12 -1.73 -1.05 6.65
CA GLY A 12 -1.71 0.41 6.51
C GLY A 12 -2.73 1.09 7.43
N SER A 13 -2.72 2.41 7.47
CA SER A 13 -3.61 3.22 8.32
C SER A 13 -5.09 3.17 7.90
N THR A 14 -5.37 2.94 6.63
CA THR A 14 -6.73 2.94 6.06
C THR A 14 -7.13 1.57 5.52
N ALA A 15 -6.21 0.87 4.87
CA ALA A 15 -6.46 -0.43 4.27
C ALA A 15 -5.27 -1.36 4.51
N SER A 16 -5.59 -2.64 4.73
CA SER A 16 -4.63 -3.72 4.87
C SER A 16 -4.64 -4.59 3.61
N LYS A 17 -3.45 -4.86 3.08
CA LYS A 17 -3.27 -5.62 1.85
C LYS A 17 -2.54 -6.90 2.18
N THR A 18 -2.99 -8.00 1.61
CA THR A 18 -2.36 -9.31 1.77
C THR A 18 -2.09 -9.91 0.40
N VAL A 19 -0.88 -10.40 0.22
CA VAL A 19 -0.45 -11.13 -0.98
C VAL A 19 0.11 -12.47 -0.57
N VAL A 20 -0.29 -13.52 -1.25
CA VAL A 20 0.25 -14.88 -1.09
C VAL A 20 0.88 -15.28 -2.41
N THR A 21 2.07 -15.87 -2.31
CA THR A 21 2.80 -16.46 -3.45
C THR A 21 3.33 -17.84 -3.09
N GLY A 22 3.83 -18.59 -4.07
CA GLY A 22 4.29 -19.96 -3.93
C GLY A 22 3.35 -20.94 -4.61
N ASP A 23 2.90 -21.98 -3.91
CA ASP A 23 2.00 -22.99 -4.49
C ASP A 23 0.55 -22.49 -4.68
N LYS A 24 0.22 -21.32 -4.22
CA LYS A 24 -1.02 -20.59 -4.48
C LYS A 24 -0.73 -19.10 -4.60
N GLU A 25 -1.33 -18.47 -5.60
CA GLU A 25 -1.29 -17.03 -5.76
C GLU A 25 -2.65 -16.42 -5.43
N MET A 26 -2.67 -15.48 -4.50
CA MET A 26 -3.87 -14.72 -4.18
C MET A 26 -3.52 -13.35 -3.60
N LYS A 27 -4.44 -12.43 -3.69
CA LYS A 27 -4.34 -11.12 -3.06
C LYS A 27 -5.72 -10.65 -2.61
N PHE A 28 -5.75 -9.94 -1.51
CA PHE A 28 -6.97 -9.28 -1.05
C PHE A 28 -6.65 -8.02 -0.24
N VAL A 29 -7.65 -7.16 -0.13
CA VAL A 29 -7.61 -5.93 0.64
C VAL A 29 -8.76 -5.95 1.64
N LEU A 30 -8.48 -5.54 2.87
CA LEU A 30 -9.46 -5.34 3.93
C LEU A 30 -9.35 -3.88 4.42
N PRO A 31 -10.45 -3.25 4.84
CA PRO A 31 -10.35 -2.01 5.61
C PRO A 31 -9.54 -2.26 6.88
N THR A 32 -8.60 -1.37 7.20
CA THR A 32 -7.97 -1.40 8.51
C THR A 32 -8.95 -0.84 9.52
N GLY A 33 -9.40 -1.67 10.45
CA GLY A 33 -10.31 -1.27 11.51
C GLY A 33 -9.63 -0.39 12.57
N TRP A 34 -10.27 -0.22 13.70
CA TRP A 34 -9.73 0.52 14.83
C TRP A 34 -8.55 -0.18 15.52
N SER A 35 -8.42 -1.49 15.33
CA SER A 35 -7.40 -2.33 15.97
C SER A 35 -6.62 -3.10 14.91
N SER A 36 -5.33 -2.78 14.77
CA SER A 36 -4.43 -3.54 13.91
C SER A 36 -4.33 -5.02 14.32
N LYS A 37 -4.54 -5.33 15.61
CA LYS A 37 -4.54 -6.70 16.12
C LYS A 37 -5.77 -7.49 15.64
N GLU A 38 -6.95 -6.86 15.66
CA GLU A 38 -8.17 -7.47 15.12
C GLU A 38 -8.04 -7.68 13.61
N THR A 39 -7.52 -6.69 12.89
CA THR A 39 -7.25 -6.80 11.45
C THR A 39 -6.27 -7.95 11.15
N ALA A 40 -5.19 -8.09 11.93
CA ALA A 40 -4.26 -9.21 11.78
C ALA A 40 -4.93 -10.57 12.01
N SER A 41 -5.82 -10.67 13.02
CA SER A 41 -6.58 -11.89 13.29
C SER A 41 -7.58 -12.22 12.17
N GLU A 42 -8.23 -11.22 11.60
CA GLU A 42 -9.14 -11.39 10.46
C GLU A 42 -8.38 -11.88 9.21
N ILE A 43 -7.20 -11.31 8.95
CA ILE A 43 -6.31 -11.77 7.86
C ILE A 43 -5.94 -13.24 8.06
N ALA A 44 -5.54 -13.64 9.28
CA ALA A 44 -5.18 -15.02 9.59
C ALA A 44 -6.36 -15.98 9.39
N SER A 45 -7.57 -15.59 9.83
CA SER A 45 -8.78 -16.38 9.63
C SER A 45 -9.09 -16.57 8.16
N ARG A 46 -9.02 -15.51 7.37
CA ARG A 46 -9.26 -15.57 5.93
C ARG A 46 -8.24 -16.44 5.20
N LEU A 47 -6.97 -16.39 5.61
CA LEU A 47 -5.94 -17.26 5.05
C LEU A 47 -6.20 -18.74 5.41
N LEU A 48 -6.67 -19.00 6.64
CA LEU A 48 -7.02 -20.35 7.08
C LEU A 48 -8.20 -20.92 6.30
N ASP A 49 -9.24 -20.13 6.00
CA ASP A 49 -10.37 -20.50 5.16
C ASP A 49 -9.92 -20.89 3.73
N GLU A 50 -8.82 -20.30 3.27
CA GLU A 50 -8.19 -20.61 1.99
C GLU A 50 -7.19 -21.78 2.06
N GLY A 51 -7.11 -22.44 3.23
CA GLY A 51 -6.24 -23.60 3.49
C GLY A 51 -4.79 -23.24 3.81
N ILE A 52 -4.52 -21.98 4.21
CA ILE A 52 -3.18 -21.48 4.55
C ILE A 52 -3.15 -21.16 6.05
N ASP A 53 -2.59 -22.08 6.83
CA ASP A 53 -2.34 -21.86 8.26
C ASP A 53 -1.07 -21.03 8.45
N VAL A 54 -1.21 -19.79 8.89
CA VAL A 54 -0.10 -18.84 9.10
C VAL A 54 0.92 -19.31 10.15
N LYS A 55 0.56 -20.28 11.00
CA LYS A 55 1.44 -20.91 11.97
C LYS A 55 1.99 -22.25 11.49
N GLY A 56 1.63 -22.65 10.28
CA GLY A 56 2.08 -23.88 9.66
C GLY A 56 3.56 -23.86 9.27
N GLU A 57 4.26 -24.99 9.38
CA GLU A 57 5.68 -25.12 9.06
C GLU A 57 6.05 -24.73 7.62
N VAL A 58 5.09 -24.77 6.71
CA VAL A 58 5.28 -24.49 5.27
C VAL A 58 4.90 -23.07 4.86
N VAL A 59 4.56 -22.22 5.81
CA VAL A 59 4.20 -20.81 5.57
C VAL A 59 5.31 -19.91 6.11
N ARG A 60 5.61 -18.83 5.36
CA ARG A 60 6.50 -17.75 5.82
C ARG A 60 5.76 -16.42 5.66
N VAL A 61 5.69 -15.68 6.75
CA VAL A 61 4.92 -14.44 6.83
C VAL A 61 5.86 -13.25 7.04
N ALA A 62 5.74 -12.25 6.17
CA ALA A 62 6.38 -10.95 6.32
C ALA A 62 5.32 -9.87 6.55
N ALA A 63 5.48 -9.07 7.59
CA ALA A 63 4.57 -7.98 7.93
C ALA A 63 5.26 -6.62 7.74
N THR A 64 4.48 -5.67 7.21
CA THR A 64 4.87 -4.27 7.02
C THR A 64 3.69 -3.32 7.29
N GLY A 65 3.88 -2.03 7.06
CA GLY A 65 2.90 -0.99 7.30
C GLY A 65 2.90 -0.48 8.74
N TYR A 66 2.00 0.46 9.02
CA TYR A 66 1.85 1.08 10.34
C TYR A 66 1.56 0.03 11.43
N GLY A 67 0.65 -0.91 11.14
CA GLY A 67 0.22 -1.95 12.08
C GLY A 67 1.10 -3.21 12.09
N ARG A 68 2.26 -3.25 11.43
CA ARG A 68 3.10 -4.45 11.29
C ARG A 68 3.45 -5.16 12.60
N VAL A 69 3.60 -4.42 13.69
CA VAL A 69 3.93 -4.98 15.01
C VAL A 69 2.77 -5.75 15.65
N ALA A 70 1.56 -5.60 15.14
CA ALA A 70 0.39 -6.32 15.61
C ALA A 70 0.23 -7.71 14.98
N VAL A 71 1.01 -8.03 13.95
CA VAL A 71 1.02 -9.35 13.29
C VAL A 71 1.96 -10.27 14.06
N ASP A 72 1.45 -10.87 15.14
CA ASP A 72 2.22 -11.67 16.10
C ASP A 72 2.70 -13.03 15.53
N TYR A 73 2.14 -13.43 14.40
CA TYR A 73 2.52 -14.64 13.66
C TYR A 73 3.49 -14.36 12.49
N ALA A 74 4.00 -13.13 12.36
CA ALA A 74 4.96 -12.81 11.31
C ALA A 74 6.36 -13.35 11.64
N ASP A 75 6.98 -14.06 10.68
CA ASP A 75 8.39 -14.46 10.76
C ASP A 75 9.33 -13.26 10.59
N PHE A 76 8.90 -12.26 9.80
CA PHE A 76 9.68 -11.05 9.50
C PHE A 76 8.82 -9.80 9.63
N VAL A 77 9.37 -8.81 10.33
CA VAL A 77 8.78 -7.46 10.43
C VAL A 77 9.70 -6.50 9.68
N ILE A 78 9.21 -5.93 8.59
CA ILE A 78 10.01 -5.13 7.65
C ILE A 78 9.43 -3.71 7.59
N THR A 79 10.29 -2.71 7.47
CA THR A 79 9.82 -1.32 7.36
C THR A 79 9.11 -1.08 6.04
N GLU A 80 8.12 -0.22 6.07
CA GLU A 80 7.33 0.17 4.90
C GLU A 80 8.19 0.76 3.78
N ILE A 81 9.14 1.63 4.12
CA ILE A 81 10.11 2.19 3.18
C ILE A 81 10.87 1.09 2.43
N THR A 82 11.34 0.07 3.16
CA THR A 82 12.05 -1.06 2.55
C THR A 82 11.17 -1.86 1.59
N CYS A 83 9.91 -2.09 1.97
CA CYS A 83 8.96 -2.82 1.12
C CYS A 83 8.61 -2.02 -0.14
N HIS A 84 8.34 -0.71 -0.01
CA HIS A 84 8.06 0.17 -1.14
C HIS A 84 9.26 0.30 -2.09
N GLY A 85 10.47 0.48 -1.55
CA GLY A 85 11.69 0.53 -2.37
C GLY A 85 11.93 -0.76 -3.15
N ARG A 86 11.70 -1.93 -2.53
CA ARG A 86 11.76 -3.21 -3.24
C ARG A 86 10.68 -3.37 -4.31
N GLY A 87 9.43 -3.03 -3.97
CA GLY A 87 8.32 -3.09 -4.92
C GLY A 87 8.53 -2.16 -6.10
N GLY A 88 8.98 -0.92 -5.86
CA GLY A 88 9.29 0.05 -6.92
C GLY A 88 10.41 -0.43 -7.84
N ARG A 89 11.48 -1.01 -7.28
CA ARG A 89 12.55 -1.61 -8.07
C ARG A 89 12.05 -2.75 -8.97
N GLU A 90 11.18 -3.60 -8.45
CA GLU A 90 10.62 -4.72 -9.21
C GLU A 90 9.75 -4.22 -10.37
N MET A 91 9.04 -3.11 -10.18
CA MET A 91 8.13 -2.54 -11.19
C MET A 91 8.82 -1.63 -12.20
N ALA A 92 9.82 -0.86 -11.78
CA ALA A 92 10.41 0.25 -12.56
C ALA A 92 11.91 0.10 -12.83
N GLY A 93 12.57 -0.92 -12.26
CA GLY A 93 14.00 -1.16 -12.43
C GLY A 93 14.85 -0.59 -11.28
N ASN A 94 16.16 -0.73 -11.43
CA ASN A 94 17.13 -0.45 -10.35
C ASN A 94 17.28 1.03 -10.01
N ASP A 95 16.91 1.92 -10.91
CA ASP A 95 17.03 3.36 -10.75
C ASP A 95 15.63 3.97 -10.92
N CYS A 96 15.01 4.37 -9.81
CA CYS A 96 13.68 4.97 -9.83
C CYS A 96 13.43 5.89 -8.61
N ALA A 97 12.54 6.85 -8.80
CA ALA A 97 11.93 7.60 -7.72
C ALA A 97 10.49 7.14 -7.53
N ILE A 98 10.14 6.78 -6.31
CA ILE A 98 8.81 6.32 -5.93
C ILE A 98 8.12 7.46 -5.19
N ILE A 99 6.94 7.86 -5.64
CA ILE A 99 6.04 8.75 -4.90
C ILE A 99 4.86 7.91 -4.43
N ASP A 100 4.83 7.64 -3.14
CA ASP A 100 3.77 6.91 -2.48
C ASP A 100 2.85 7.86 -1.73
N VAL A 101 1.57 7.87 -2.10
CA VAL A 101 0.53 8.67 -1.46
C VAL A 101 -0.37 7.74 -0.66
N GLY A 102 -0.06 7.63 0.63
CA GLY A 102 -0.82 6.83 1.58
C GLY A 102 -2.09 7.53 2.07
N GLY A 103 -2.86 6.83 2.90
CA GLY A 103 -4.08 7.39 3.52
C GLY A 103 -3.78 8.57 4.45
N GLN A 104 -2.69 8.53 5.20
CA GLN A 104 -2.33 9.54 6.21
C GLN A 104 -0.93 10.13 6.01
N ASP A 105 -0.13 9.60 5.12
CA ASP A 105 1.22 10.05 4.85
C ASP A 105 1.52 10.07 3.34
N THR A 106 2.61 10.72 2.99
CA THR A 106 3.15 10.72 1.64
C THR A 106 4.65 10.54 1.71
N LYS A 107 5.20 9.65 0.88
CA LYS A 107 6.62 9.32 0.85
C LYS A 107 7.18 9.54 -0.55
N VAL A 108 8.41 10.03 -0.60
CA VAL A 108 9.24 10.00 -1.81
C VAL A 108 10.46 9.16 -1.47
N ILE A 109 10.71 8.11 -2.25
CA ILE A 109 11.81 7.17 -2.02
C ILE A 109 12.68 7.16 -3.27
N LEU A 110 13.97 7.43 -3.10
CA LEU A 110 14.95 7.35 -4.18
C LEU A 110 15.66 5.99 -4.14
N VAL A 111 15.59 5.28 -5.25
CA VAL A 111 16.28 3.99 -5.46
C VAL A 111 17.31 4.17 -6.56
N GLU A 112 18.57 3.86 -6.26
CA GLU A 112 19.69 3.87 -7.21
C GLU A 112 20.48 2.56 -7.06
N GLN A 113 20.86 1.97 -8.16
CA GLN A 113 21.55 0.68 -8.22
C GLN A 113 20.82 -0.43 -7.43
N GLY A 114 19.48 -0.36 -7.40
CA GLY A 114 18.62 -1.30 -6.69
C GLY A 114 18.61 -1.14 -5.17
N MET A 115 19.20 -0.09 -4.61
CA MET A 115 19.24 0.22 -3.17
C MET A 115 18.55 1.55 -2.90
N ILE A 116 17.87 1.62 -1.74
CA ILE A 116 17.31 2.88 -1.27
C ILE A 116 18.46 3.79 -0.84
N GLN A 117 18.58 4.94 -1.49
CA GLN A 117 19.59 5.94 -1.19
C GLN A 117 19.08 6.99 -0.20
N ASP A 118 17.85 7.43 -0.41
CA ASP A 118 17.25 8.47 0.43
C ASP A 118 15.72 8.36 0.41
N PHE A 119 15.08 8.95 1.40
CA PHE A 119 13.63 9.10 1.41
C PHE A 119 13.19 10.34 2.19
N LEU A 120 12.09 10.90 1.75
CA LEU A 120 11.37 11.98 2.44
C LEU A 120 9.97 11.49 2.79
N MET A 121 9.49 11.86 3.97
CA MET A 121 8.14 11.49 4.42
C MET A 121 7.43 12.69 5.02
N ASN A 122 6.19 12.89 4.61
CA ASN A 122 5.23 13.78 5.27
C ASN A 122 4.21 12.93 6.02
N ASP A 123 4.34 12.85 7.33
CA ASP A 123 3.44 12.13 8.25
C ASP A 123 2.73 13.08 9.25
N LYS A 124 2.93 14.39 9.11
CA LYS A 124 2.42 15.41 10.05
C LYS A 124 1.30 16.26 9.47
N CYS A 125 1.16 16.29 8.17
CA CYS A 125 0.16 17.13 7.50
C CYS A 125 -0.65 16.29 6.52
N SER A 126 -1.99 16.35 6.63
CA SER A 126 -2.88 15.64 5.73
C SER A 126 -2.89 16.20 4.30
N ALA A 127 -2.36 17.40 4.08
CA ALA A 127 -2.20 17.94 2.72
C ALA A 127 -1.30 17.02 1.88
N GLY A 128 -1.78 16.67 0.69
CA GLY A 128 -1.08 15.74 -0.20
C GLY A 128 -1.26 14.26 0.16
N THR A 129 -2.15 13.91 1.06
CA THR A 129 -2.47 12.53 1.44
C THR A 129 -3.87 12.11 0.97
N GLY A 130 -4.16 10.82 1.00
CA GLY A 130 -5.50 10.29 0.70
C GLY A 130 -6.59 10.87 1.61
N LYS A 131 -6.26 11.19 2.86
CA LYS A 131 -7.21 11.81 3.81
C LYS A 131 -7.68 13.19 3.35
N PHE A 132 -6.81 13.97 2.74
CA PHE A 132 -7.21 15.24 2.13
C PHE A 132 -8.24 15.04 1.01
N LEU A 133 -7.99 14.06 0.12
CA LEU A 133 -8.91 13.74 -0.98
C LEU A 133 -10.26 13.26 -0.46
N GLU A 134 -10.27 12.42 0.56
CA GLU A 134 -11.50 11.95 1.23
C GLU A 134 -12.32 13.12 1.80
N ILE A 135 -11.66 14.06 2.50
CA ILE A 135 -12.32 15.25 3.06
C ILE A 135 -12.90 16.11 1.94
N MET A 136 -12.18 16.29 0.83
CA MET A 136 -12.66 17.07 -0.30
C MET A 136 -13.86 16.40 -0.98
N ALA A 137 -13.81 15.10 -1.23
CA ALA A 137 -14.92 14.33 -1.78
C ALA A 137 -16.18 14.48 -0.91
N ASN A 138 -16.04 14.29 0.41
CA ASN A 138 -17.13 14.45 1.36
C ASN A 138 -17.73 15.88 1.36
N ARG A 139 -16.89 16.90 1.26
CA ARG A 139 -17.36 18.30 1.18
C ARG A 139 -18.11 18.62 -0.10
N LEU A 140 -17.76 17.96 -1.19
CA LEU A 140 -18.44 18.10 -2.48
C LEU A 140 -19.64 17.18 -2.61
N GLY A 141 -19.89 16.30 -1.64
CA GLY A 141 -21.00 15.34 -1.68
C GLY A 141 -20.83 14.26 -2.74
N VAL A 142 -19.58 13.91 -3.08
CA VAL A 142 -19.24 12.90 -4.09
C VAL A 142 -18.36 11.81 -3.48
N THR A 143 -18.28 10.67 -4.14
CA THR A 143 -17.29 9.62 -3.83
C THR A 143 -15.90 10.02 -4.31
N ILE A 144 -14.87 9.36 -3.81
CA ILE A 144 -13.48 9.55 -4.30
C ILE A 144 -13.40 9.21 -5.81
N ALA A 145 -14.09 8.17 -6.27
CA ALA A 145 -14.11 7.81 -7.68
C ALA A 145 -14.70 8.93 -8.54
N GLU A 146 -15.86 9.48 -8.15
CA GLU A 146 -16.48 10.63 -8.83
C GLU A 146 -15.60 11.87 -8.79
N LEU A 147 -14.88 12.12 -7.68
CA LEU A 147 -13.92 13.22 -7.59
C LEU A 147 -12.82 13.10 -8.65
N PHE A 148 -12.32 11.89 -8.90
CA PHE A 148 -11.31 11.64 -9.93
C PHE A 148 -11.89 11.80 -11.34
N ASP A 149 -13.11 11.32 -11.59
CA ASP A 149 -13.78 11.47 -12.88
C ASP A 149 -14.03 12.95 -13.20
N LEU A 150 -14.43 13.75 -12.22
CA LEU A 150 -14.57 15.22 -12.36
C LEU A 150 -13.21 15.88 -12.67
N ALA A 151 -12.14 15.46 -11.97
CA ALA A 151 -10.80 15.99 -12.21
C ALA A 151 -10.27 15.65 -13.62
N GLU A 152 -10.57 14.46 -14.14
CA GLU A 152 -10.24 14.09 -15.52
C GLU A 152 -11.00 14.91 -16.56
N GLN A 153 -12.29 15.18 -16.36
CA GLN A 153 -13.10 16.06 -17.22
C GLN A 153 -12.51 17.47 -17.26
N MET A 154 -12.10 18.01 -16.11
CA MET A 154 -11.45 19.33 -16.03
C MET A 154 -10.08 19.36 -16.75
N LYS A 155 -9.37 18.25 -16.80
CA LYS A 155 -8.08 18.12 -17.50
C LYS A 155 -8.21 18.39 -19.01
N SER A 156 -9.35 18.01 -19.62
CA SER A 156 -9.62 18.23 -21.02
C SER A 156 -9.87 19.70 -21.37
N GLU A 157 -10.34 20.51 -20.42
CA GLU A 157 -10.60 21.94 -20.61
C GLU A 157 -9.38 22.82 -20.32
N THR A 158 -8.40 22.30 -19.56
CA THR A 158 -7.22 23.07 -19.11
C THR A 158 -5.95 22.78 -19.92
N GLU A 159 -6.03 22.65 -21.24
CA GLU A 159 -4.82 22.63 -22.11
C GLU A 159 -3.86 23.80 -21.86
N LYS A 160 -4.33 24.89 -21.25
CA LYS A 160 -3.53 26.06 -20.84
C LYS A 160 -2.48 25.77 -19.78
N TRP A 161 -2.57 24.65 -19.04
CA TRP A 161 -1.65 24.27 -17.96
C TRP A 161 -0.56 23.27 -18.38
N LYS A 162 -0.42 22.99 -19.68
CA LYS A 162 0.64 22.11 -20.26
C LYS A 162 2.09 22.49 -19.88
N LYS A 163 2.27 23.64 -19.23
CA LYS A 163 3.59 24.13 -18.82
C LYS A 163 4.15 23.43 -17.57
N TYR A 164 3.31 22.72 -16.82
CA TYR A 164 3.70 22.04 -15.58
C TYR A 164 3.37 20.55 -15.69
N LYS A 165 4.37 19.77 -16.14
CA LYS A 165 4.26 18.31 -16.23
C LYS A 165 4.42 17.72 -14.83
N LEU A 166 3.35 17.75 -14.03
CA LEU A 166 3.25 16.97 -12.80
C LEU A 166 2.57 15.65 -13.16
N ILE A 167 3.32 14.58 -13.23
CA ILE A 167 2.76 13.24 -13.38
C ILE A 167 2.46 12.73 -11.97
N VAL A 168 1.22 12.85 -11.55
CA VAL A 168 0.71 12.17 -10.35
C VAL A 168 0.00 10.91 -10.83
N GLU A 169 0.67 9.78 -10.73
CA GLU A 169 0.04 8.48 -10.98
C GLU A 169 -0.59 8.01 -9.67
N ILE A 170 -1.86 8.32 -9.46
CA ILE A 170 -2.64 7.79 -8.35
C ILE A 170 -3.18 6.44 -8.79
N LYS A 171 -2.62 5.35 -8.26
CA LYS A 171 -3.15 4.01 -8.50
C LYS A 171 -4.54 3.91 -7.89
N LYS A 172 -5.55 3.69 -8.73
CA LYS A 172 -6.86 3.19 -8.30
C LYS A 172 -6.63 1.80 -7.69
N THR A 173 -6.75 1.67 -6.38
CA THR A 173 -6.87 0.38 -5.69
C THR A 173 -8.31 -0.07 -5.64
#